data_01ed0409e9429b77c8766a4347eda3b9
#
_entry.id   01ed0409e9429b77c8766a4347eda3b9
#
_cell.length_a   1.000
_cell.length_b   1.000
_cell.length_c   1.000
_cell.angle_alpha   90.00
_cell.angle_beta   90.00
_cell.angle_gamma   90.00
#
_symmetry.space_group_name_H-M   'P 1'
#
loop_
_entity.id
_entity.type
_entity.pdbx_description
1 polymer ?
#
loop_
_entity_poly.entity_id
_entity_poly.type
_entity_poly.pdbx_seq_one_letter_code
_entity_poly.pdbx_strand_id
1 'polypeptide(L)'
;SFSQTAIHQWTTHAPGAKVINVEKVHEKIYAATPYEIFYYNTGDNSINKLTKVNGLSDFGISVMRYNPHNEKIFIGYSNCNIDIIDKDENITNINDIKLKNILADKVINDVYFIDNLAYVCCGFGIVVIEMTKMEVKDPYIIGRNGSYLKVNDITKYDDKFYAATSEGVYYADYDNNNLADYSQWSRDNSMIHPSINYSEIEIFNGELLANYSENKYGTDTLFVYDGESWNYFNKSSHS
;
A
#
# COMPACT_ATOMS: atom_id res chain seq x y z
N SER A 1 -18.60 -36.18 10.34
CA SER A 1 -19.16 -35.53 11.52
C SER A 1 -19.37 -34.06 11.21
N PHE A 2 -20.61 -33.62 11.01
CA PHE A 2 -20.92 -32.18 10.87
C PHE A 2 -20.89 -31.60 12.28
N SER A 3 -19.90 -30.72 12.56
CA SER A 3 -19.90 -29.92 13.77
C SER A 3 -21.02 -28.89 13.68
N GLN A 4 -22.06 -29.01 14.46
CA GLN A 4 -23.10 -27.98 14.61
C GLN A 4 -22.51 -26.82 15.38
N THR A 5 -22.51 -25.61 14.77
CA THR A 5 -22.15 -24.37 15.45
C THR A 5 -23.14 -24.09 16.58
N ALA A 6 -22.66 -23.69 17.77
CA ALA A 6 -23.53 -23.37 18.90
C ALA A 6 -24.44 -22.18 18.52
N ILE A 7 -25.71 -22.20 19.02
CA ILE A 7 -26.67 -21.12 18.84
C ILE A 7 -26.06 -19.83 19.42
N HIS A 8 -26.06 -18.74 18.63
CA HIS A 8 -25.42 -17.44 18.86
C HIS A 8 -23.91 -17.33 18.56
N GLN A 9 -23.29 -18.32 17.92
CA GLN A 9 -21.97 -18.13 17.31
C GLN A 9 -22.09 -17.81 15.81
N TRP A 10 -21.60 -16.64 15.41
CA TRP A 10 -21.46 -16.29 14.00
C TRP A 10 -20.17 -16.89 13.46
N THR A 11 -20.25 -17.60 12.35
CA THR A 11 -19.08 -18.12 11.66
C THR A 11 -19.00 -17.47 10.29
N THR A 12 -17.84 -16.88 9.96
CA THR A 12 -17.61 -16.33 8.63
C THR A 12 -17.34 -17.49 7.66
N HIS A 13 -18.15 -17.62 6.64
CA HIS A 13 -17.90 -18.51 5.51
C HIS A 13 -17.38 -17.68 4.33
N ALA A 14 -16.19 -17.13 4.47
CA ALA A 14 -15.55 -16.45 3.34
C ALA A 14 -15.15 -17.50 2.29
N PRO A 15 -15.40 -17.26 0.98
CA PRO A 15 -14.89 -18.11 -0.07
C PRO A 15 -13.36 -18.11 -0.01
N GLY A 16 -12.72 -19.26 -0.28
CA GLY A 16 -11.27 -19.37 -0.35
C GLY A 16 -10.75 -18.33 -1.34
N ALA A 17 -10.18 -17.25 -0.81
CA ALA A 17 -9.73 -16.12 -1.60
C ALA A 17 -8.20 -16.18 -1.75
N LYS A 18 -7.72 -15.61 -2.87
CA LYS A 18 -6.28 -15.42 -3.10
C LYS A 18 -5.69 -14.56 -1.98
N VAL A 19 -4.58 -14.99 -1.40
CA VAL A 19 -3.76 -14.16 -0.50
C VAL A 19 -3.20 -12.98 -1.31
N ILE A 20 -3.38 -11.77 -0.78
CA ILE A 20 -2.92 -10.52 -1.40
C ILE A 20 -1.61 -10.02 -0.80
N ASN A 21 -1.42 -10.21 0.52
CA ASN A 21 -0.20 -9.82 1.23
C ASN A 21 0.17 -10.85 2.29
N VAL A 22 1.47 -10.96 2.57
CA VAL A 22 2.02 -11.75 3.68
C VAL A 22 3.05 -10.88 4.40
N GLU A 23 2.89 -10.78 5.73
CA GLU A 23 3.80 -10.01 6.60
C GLU A 23 4.28 -10.87 7.75
N LYS A 24 5.58 -10.80 8.04
CA LYS A 24 6.17 -11.42 9.23
C LYS A 24 6.34 -10.37 10.33
N VAL A 25 5.68 -10.60 11.46
CA VAL A 25 5.72 -9.71 12.62
C VAL A 25 6.14 -10.55 13.83
N HIS A 26 7.39 -10.42 14.24
CA HIS A 26 8.01 -11.24 15.31
C HIS A 26 7.81 -12.74 15.06
N GLU A 27 7.10 -13.45 15.94
CA GLU A 27 6.81 -14.89 15.83
C GLU A 27 5.51 -15.19 15.04
N LYS A 28 4.85 -14.18 14.48
CA LYS A 28 3.61 -14.34 13.73
C LYS A 28 3.81 -14.07 12.25
N ILE A 29 3.18 -14.92 11.43
CA ILE A 29 3.11 -14.75 9.98
C ILE A 29 1.65 -14.45 9.64
N TYR A 30 1.39 -13.22 9.20
CA TYR A 30 0.07 -12.75 8.80
C TYR A 30 -0.10 -12.94 7.30
N ALA A 31 -1.27 -13.40 6.89
CA ALA A 31 -1.67 -13.52 5.49
C ALA A 31 -3.05 -12.89 5.30
N ALA A 32 -3.12 -11.85 4.48
CA ALA A 32 -4.35 -11.13 4.18
C ALA A 32 -5.01 -11.65 2.89
N THR A 33 -6.32 -11.80 2.95
CA THR A 33 -7.20 -11.97 1.80
C THR A 33 -8.15 -10.75 1.74
N PRO A 34 -8.94 -10.53 0.70
CA PRO A 34 -9.92 -9.44 0.68
C PRO A 34 -10.96 -9.49 1.81
N TYR A 35 -11.13 -10.62 2.49
CA TYR A 35 -12.22 -10.81 3.45
C TYR A 35 -11.77 -11.04 4.89
N GLU A 36 -10.55 -11.56 5.09
CA GLU A 36 -10.04 -11.96 6.39
C GLU A 36 -8.50 -11.95 6.41
N ILE A 37 -7.95 -11.90 7.60
CA ILE A 37 -6.51 -12.08 7.86
C ILE A 37 -6.37 -13.34 8.68
N PHE A 38 -5.46 -14.23 8.26
CA PHE A 38 -4.99 -15.35 9.03
C PHE A 38 -3.65 -14.99 9.64
N TYR A 39 -3.37 -15.46 10.84
CA TYR A 39 -2.01 -15.46 11.33
C TYR A 39 -1.63 -16.79 11.98
N TYR A 40 -0.43 -17.23 11.63
CA TYR A 40 0.21 -18.40 12.21
C TYR A 40 1.24 -17.92 13.24
N ASN A 41 1.13 -18.42 14.48
CA ASN A 41 2.09 -18.16 15.55
C ASN A 41 3.10 -19.29 15.59
N THR A 42 4.38 -19.00 15.31
CA THR A 42 5.46 -19.99 15.31
C THR A 42 5.86 -20.46 16.71
N GLY A 43 5.50 -19.71 17.76
CA GLY A 43 5.81 -20.03 19.14
C GLY A 43 4.98 -21.18 19.71
N ASP A 44 3.69 -21.25 19.33
CA ASP A 44 2.75 -22.27 19.84
C ASP A 44 2.06 -23.08 18.74
N ASN A 45 2.43 -22.85 17.48
CA ASN A 45 1.85 -23.47 16.28
C ASN A 45 0.33 -23.24 16.11
N SER A 46 -0.22 -22.19 16.69
CA SER A 46 -1.63 -21.83 16.55
C SER A 46 -1.90 -21.09 15.24
N ILE A 47 -3.11 -21.27 14.70
CA ILE A 47 -3.65 -20.50 13.57
C ILE A 47 -4.88 -19.74 14.08
N ASN A 48 -4.86 -18.42 13.89
CA ASN A 48 -5.92 -17.52 14.29
C ASN A 48 -6.44 -16.74 13.09
N LYS A 49 -7.61 -16.13 13.24
CA LYS A 49 -8.27 -15.33 12.20
C LYS A 49 -8.76 -14.00 12.75
N LEU A 50 -8.56 -12.96 11.95
CA LEU A 50 -9.22 -11.67 12.12
C LEU A 50 -10.19 -11.45 10.97
N THR A 51 -11.43 -11.17 11.33
CA THR A 51 -12.55 -10.93 10.40
C THR A 51 -13.35 -9.73 10.89
N LYS A 52 -14.29 -9.24 10.11
CA LYS A 52 -15.21 -8.20 10.56
C LYS A 52 -16.06 -8.61 11.78
N VAL A 53 -16.23 -9.89 12.02
CA VAL A 53 -16.99 -10.38 13.19
C VAL A 53 -16.20 -10.26 14.48
N ASN A 54 -14.87 -10.32 14.41
CA ASN A 54 -14.00 -10.38 15.58
C ASN A 54 -12.88 -9.33 15.59
N GLY A 55 -13.08 -8.19 14.92
CA GLY A 55 -12.17 -7.06 15.10
C GLY A 55 -12.03 -6.12 13.92
N LEU A 56 -11.97 -6.61 12.68
CA LEU A 56 -11.79 -5.75 11.51
C LEU A 56 -13.01 -4.85 11.30
N SER A 57 -12.76 -3.60 10.87
CA SER A 57 -13.82 -2.59 10.70
C SER A 57 -14.56 -2.70 9.36
N ASP A 58 -13.98 -3.37 8.36
CA ASP A 58 -14.57 -3.44 7.03
C ASP A 58 -14.25 -4.76 6.28
N PHE A 59 -14.77 -4.85 5.05
CA PHE A 59 -14.44 -5.86 4.05
C PHE A 59 -13.67 -5.21 2.89
N GLY A 60 -13.08 -6.05 2.02
CA GLY A 60 -12.34 -5.59 0.86
C GLY A 60 -10.95 -5.07 1.24
N ILE A 61 -10.21 -5.86 2.04
CA ILE A 61 -8.81 -5.58 2.30
C ILE A 61 -8.09 -5.50 0.96
N SER A 62 -7.40 -4.40 0.70
CA SER A 62 -6.63 -4.16 -0.53
C SER A 62 -5.12 -4.20 -0.27
N VAL A 63 -4.69 -3.84 0.94
CA VAL A 63 -3.29 -3.86 1.33
C VAL A 63 -3.13 -4.16 2.82
N MET A 64 -2.08 -4.88 3.17
CA MET A 64 -1.61 -5.07 4.54
C MET A 64 -0.10 -4.90 4.54
N ARG A 65 0.44 -4.07 5.45
CA ARG A 65 1.88 -3.85 5.61
C ARG A 65 2.25 -3.68 7.08
N TYR A 66 3.41 -4.18 7.46
CA TYR A 66 3.96 -3.98 8.80
C TYR A 66 4.96 -2.82 8.81
N ASN A 67 4.79 -1.90 9.75
CA ASN A 67 5.78 -0.85 10.02
C ASN A 67 6.67 -1.27 11.20
N PRO A 68 7.93 -1.65 10.97
CA PRO A 68 8.83 -2.09 12.04
C PRO A 68 9.27 -0.96 12.98
N HIS A 69 9.16 0.31 12.57
CA HIS A 69 9.56 1.45 13.38
C HIS A 69 8.63 1.65 14.60
N ASN A 70 7.34 1.44 14.42
CA ASN A 70 6.35 1.62 15.49
C ASN A 70 5.58 0.34 15.84
N GLU A 71 6.02 -0.80 15.30
CA GLU A 71 5.47 -2.14 15.56
C GLU A 71 3.96 -2.25 15.28
N LYS A 72 3.48 -1.61 14.20
CA LYS A 72 2.07 -1.60 13.83
C LYS A 72 1.83 -2.24 12.47
N ILE A 73 0.72 -2.94 12.33
CA ILE A 73 0.23 -3.45 11.06
C ILE A 73 -0.82 -2.47 10.52
N PHE A 74 -0.59 -1.96 9.33
CA PHE A 74 -1.53 -1.17 8.56
C PHE A 74 -2.39 -2.08 7.70
N ILE A 75 -3.71 -1.89 7.72
CA ILE A 75 -4.68 -2.59 6.88
C ILE A 75 -5.49 -1.54 6.13
N GLY A 76 -5.31 -1.49 4.82
CA GLY A 76 -6.07 -0.63 3.92
C GLY A 76 -7.20 -1.39 3.25
N TYR A 77 -8.33 -0.70 3.03
CA TYR A 77 -9.51 -1.26 2.38
C TYR A 77 -9.80 -0.57 1.04
N SER A 78 -10.51 -1.27 0.18
CA SER A 78 -10.91 -0.79 -1.15
C SER A 78 -11.89 0.40 -1.15
N ASN A 79 -12.26 0.90 0.01
CA ASN A 79 -13.08 2.11 0.21
C ASN A 79 -12.37 3.21 1.01
N CYS A 80 -11.03 3.11 1.14
CA CYS A 80 -10.17 3.97 1.95
C CYS A 80 -10.52 4.00 3.46
N ASN A 81 -11.18 2.97 3.99
CA ASN A 81 -11.15 2.70 5.41
C ASN A 81 -9.77 2.15 5.79
N ILE A 82 -9.34 2.34 7.02
CA ILE A 82 -8.03 1.87 7.50
C ILE A 82 -8.20 1.32 8.91
N ASP A 83 -7.61 0.15 9.16
CA ASP A 83 -7.39 -0.37 10.49
C ASP A 83 -5.89 -0.42 10.79
N ILE A 84 -5.53 -0.10 12.02
CA ILE A 84 -4.17 -0.21 12.54
C ILE A 84 -4.19 -1.20 13.69
N ILE A 85 -3.40 -2.26 13.61
CA ILE A 85 -3.19 -3.22 14.70
C ILE A 85 -1.89 -2.86 15.41
N ASP A 86 -1.95 -2.64 16.71
CA ASP A 86 -0.76 -2.41 17.53
C ASP A 86 -0.15 -3.74 18.04
N LYS A 87 0.99 -3.65 18.73
CA LYS A 87 1.70 -4.81 19.30
C LYS A 87 0.89 -5.60 20.33
N ASP A 88 -0.10 -4.96 20.97
CA ASP A 88 -1.00 -5.56 21.96
C ASP A 88 -2.30 -6.10 21.31
N GLU A 89 -2.32 -6.17 19.98
CA GLU A 89 -3.45 -6.64 19.15
C GLU A 89 -4.70 -5.75 19.20
N ASN A 90 -4.59 -4.52 19.73
CA ASN A 90 -5.70 -3.58 19.68
C ASN A 90 -5.85 -3.04 18.25
N ILE A 91 -7.09 -2.94 17.80
CA ILE A 91 -7.42 -2.40 16.48
C ILE A 91 -7.97 -1.00 16.61
N THR A 92 -7.32 -0.04 15.96
CA THR A 92 -7.80 1.35 15.85
C THR A 92 -8.24 1.62 14.43
N ASN A 93 -9.46 2.13 14.25
CA ASN A 93 -10.00 2.47 12.94
C ASN A 93 -9.80 3.95 12.60
N ILE A 94 -9.31 4.23 11.40
CA ILE A 94 -9.19 5.59 10.81
C ILE A 94 -10.10 5.62 9.58
N ASN A 95 -11.25 6.30 9.70
CA ASN A 95 -12.28 6.32 8.66
C ASN A 95 -12.43 7.70 7.97
N ASP A 96 -11.56 8.64 8.27
CA ASP A 96 -11.61 10.02 7.78
C ASP A 96 -11.70 10.12 6.26
N ILE A 97 -10.86 9.32 5.56
CA ILE A 97 -10.81 9.32 4.09
C ILE A 97 -12.09 8.68 3.52
N LYS A 98 -12.54 7.59 4.13
CA LYS A 98 -13.77 6.90 3.75
C LYS A 98 -14.97 7.83 3.81
N LEU A 99 -15.07 8.67 4.84
CA LEU A 99 -16.19 9.57 5.06
C LEU A 99 -16.14 10.86 4.21
N LYS A 100 -14.96 11.27 3.73
CA LYS A 100 -14.85 12.44 2.84
C LYS A 100 -15.56 12.19 1.51
N ASN A 101 -16.23 13.24 1.00
CA ASN A 101 -16.77 13.21 -0.35
C ASN A 101 -15.67 13.56 -1.36
N ILE A 102 -15.11 12.54 -2.01
CA ILE A 102 -14.06 12.65 -3.03
C ILE A 102 -14.63 12.10 -4.33
N LEU A 103 -14.56 12.91 -5.40
CA LEU A 103 -15.03 12.54 -6.75
C LEU A 103 -13.96 11.75 -7.53
N ALA A 104 -13.43 10.70 -6.90
CA ALA A 104 -12.47 9.79 -7.50
C ALA A 104 -12.57 8.42 -6.82
N ASP A 105 -11.89 7.42 -7.35
CA ASP A 105 -11.86 6.08 -6.78
C ASP A 105 -11.22 6.08 -5.39
N LYS A 106 -12.00 5.69 -4.39
CA LYS A 106 -11.53 5.57 -3.02
C LYS A 106 -10.95 4.17 -2.78
N VAL A 107 -9.81 3.89 -3.36
CA VAL A 107 -9.09 2.63 -3.13
C VAL A 107 -7.71 2.94 -2.55
N ILE A 108 -7.26 2.13 -1.60
CA ILE A 108 -5.87 2.12 -1.16
C ILE A 108 -5.15 1.08 -2.00
N ASN A 109 -4.11 1.50 -2.71
CA ASN A 109 -3.34 0.64 -3.62
C ASN A 109 -2.13 0.06 -2.90
N ASP A 110 -1.37 0.90 -2.16
CA ASP A 110 -0.25 0.49 -1.33
C ASP A 110 0.03 1.51 -0.21
N VAL A 111 0.99 1.23 0.66
CA VAL A 111 1.46 2.12 1.73
C VAL A 111 2.96 1.99 1.94
N TYR A 112 3.64 3.12 1.97
CA TYR A 112 5.07 3.23 2.26
C TYR A 112 5.30 3.92 3.61
N PHE A 113 6.27 3.45 4.39
CA PHE A 113 6.54 4.01 5.71
C PHE A 113 7.87 4.72 5.76
N ILE A 114 7.87 5.90 6.39
CA ILE A 114 9.08 6.55 6.86
C ILE A 114 8.84 6.91 8.33
N ASP A 115 9.59 6.28 9.22
CA ASP A 115 9.43 6.43 10.67
C ASP A 115 7.96 6.23 11.12
N ASN A 116 7.33 7.26 11.66
CA ASN A 116 5.94 7.27 12.10
C ASN A 116 4.94 7.75 11.05
N LEU A 117 5.40 8.02 9.83
CA LEU A 117 4.52 8.45 8.75
C LEU A 117 4.21 7.30 7.79
N ALA A 118 2.93 7.15 7.47
CA ALA A 118 2.45 6.25 6.42
C ALA A 118 2.02 7.09 5.21
N TYR A 119 2.65 6.87 4.08
CA TYR A 119 2.31 7.46 2.78
C TYR A 119 1.39 6.49 2.05
N VAL A 120 0.09 6.74 2.12
CA VAL A 120 -0.96 5.85 1.61
C VAL A 120 -1.28 6.20 0.18
N CYS A 121 -0.97 5.31 -0.76
CA CYS A 121 -1.24 5.45 -2.18
C CYS A 121 -2.72 5.20 -2.47
N CYS A 122 -3.41 6.21 -2.96
CA CYS A 122 -4.85 6.17 -3.21
C CYS A 122 -5.21 6.35 -4.69
N GLY A 123 -6.45 6.03 -5.05
CA GLY A 123 -6.98 6.27 -6.39
C GLY A 123 -7.08 7.76 -6.78
N PHE A 124 -6.71 8.69 -5.88
CA PHE A 124 -6.82 10.13 -6.08
C PHE A 124 -5.57 10.93 -5.69
N GLY A 125 -4.52 10.27 -5.22
CA GLY A 125 -3.28 10.89 -4.73
C GLY A 125 -2.66 10.10 -3.61
N ILE A 126 -1.90 10.77 -2.75
CA ILE A 126 -1.26 10.19 -1.56
C ILE A 126 -1.88 10.82 -0.32
N VAL A 127 -2.14 10.03 0.70
CA VAL A 127 -2.58 10.54 2.02
C VAL A 127 -1.54 10.19 3.05
N VAL A 128 -1.05 11.20 3.77
CA VAL A 128 -0.08 11.00 4.84
C VAL A 128 -0.81 10.83 6.17
N ILE A 129 -0.49 9.75 6.88
CA ILE A 129 -1.04 9.43 8.20
C ILE A 129 0.08 9.48 9.23
N GLU A 130 -0.16 10.19 10.33
CA GLU A 130 0.68 10.16 11.52
C GLU A 130 0.29 8.94 12.38
N MET A 131 1.12 7.92 12.34
CA MET A 131 0.84 6.60 12.94
C MET A 131 0.87 6.59 14.47
N THR A 132 1.49 7.57 15.11
CA THR A 132 1.45 7.68 16.58
C THR A 132 0.16 8.30 17.07
N LYS A 133 -0.39 9.25 16.33
CA LYS A 133 -1.64 9.93 16.64
C LYS A 133 -2.87 9.25 16.04
N MET A 134 -2.68 8.34 15.09
CA MET A 134 -3.73 7.67 14.34
C MET A 134 -4.65 8.65 13.60
N GLU A 135 -4.07 9.66 12.95
CA GLU A 135 -4.82 10.72 12.27
C GLU A 135 -4.24 11.02 10.89
N VAL A 136 -5.10 11.48 9.99
CA VAL A 136 -4.68 12.01 8.69
C VAL A 136 -3.96 13.33 8.89
N LYS A 137 -2.70 13.40 8.42
CA LYS A 137 -1.87 14.60 8.48
C LYS A 137 -2.12 15.51 7.28
N ASP A 138 -1.83 15.02 6.08
CA ASP A 138 -1.92 15.80 4.84
C ASP A 138 -2.36 14.93 3.65
N PRO A 139 -3.19 15.43 2.73
CA PRO A 139 -3.39 14.84 1.42
C PRO A 139 -2.47 15.51 0.38
N TYR A 140 -1.81 14.71 -0.47
CA TYR A 140 -1.04 15.19 -1.61
C TYR A 140 -1.80 14.85 -2.90
N ILE A 141 -2.32 15.89 -3.56
CA ILE A 141 -2.98 15.74 -4.87
C ILE A 141 -1.94 16.08 -5.93
N ILE A 142 -1.28 15.06 -6.47
CA ILE A 142 -0.06 15.20 -7.26
C ILE A 142 -0.29 15.30 -8.77
N GLY A 143 -1.52 15.13 -9.23
CA GLY A 143 -1.84 15.18 -10.63
C GLY A 143 -1.71 16.59 -11.24
N ARG A 144 -1.52 16.64 -12.55
CA ARG A 144 -1.30 17.90 -13.28
C ARG A 144 -2.43 18.92 -13.01
N ASN A 145 -2.06 20.16 -12.72
CA ASN A 145 -2.98 21.24 -12.34
C ASN A 145 -3.85 20.92 -11.11
N GLY A 146 -3.37 20.09 -10.19
CA GLY A 146 -4.12 19.69 -9.01
C GLY A 146 -5.27 18.71 -9.30
N SER A 147 -5.22 17.98 -10.41
CA SER A 147 -6.17 16.92 -10.70
C SER A 147 -5.94 15.69 -9.81
N TYR A 148 -6.98 14.93 -9.54
CA TYR A 148 -6.84 13.63 -8.95
C TYR A 148 -6.07 12.70 -9.89
N LEU A 149 -5.10 11.99 -9.35
CA LEU A 149 -4.27 11.03 -10.06
C LEU A 149 -4.15 9.75 -9.23
N LYS A 150 -4.44 8.63 -9.84
CA LYS A 150 -4.25 7.34 -9.18
C LYS A 150 -2.77 7.10 -8.94
N VAL A 151 -2.39 6.95 -7.68
CA VAL A 151 -1.06 6.53 -7.24
C VAL A 151 -1.14 5.04 -6.90
N ASN A 152 -0.32 4.23 -7.54
CA ASN A 152 -0.28 2.80 -7.33
C ASN A 152 0.69 2.44 -6.20
N ASP A 153 1.85 3.11 -6.18
CA ASP A 153 2.94 2.84 -5.25
C ASP A 153 3.82 4.09 -5.09
N ILE A 154 4.60 4.18 -4.02
CA ILE A 154 5.55 5.26 -3.74
C ILE A 154 6.75 4.73 -2.97
N THR A 155 7.94 5.22 -3.30
CA THR A 155 9.17 4.95 -2.54
C THR A 155 10.03 6.21 -2.42
N LYS A 156 10.92 6.24 -1.43
CA LYS A 156 11.95 7.27 -1.31
C LYS A 156 13.26 6.71 -1.83
N TYR A 157 13.82 7.34 -2.85
CA TYR A 157 15.13 7.01 -3.38
C TYR A 157 16.00 8.26 -3.38
N ASP A 158 17.18 8.17 -2.76
CA ASP A 158 18.03 9.33 -2.45
C ASP A 158 17.23 10.44 -1.74
N ASP A 159 17.28 11.67 -2.26
CA ASP A 159 16.60 12.83 -1.69
C ASP A 159 15.20 13.09 -2.29
N LYS A 160 14.61 12.10 -2.98
CA LYS A 160 13.34 12.25 -3.67
C LYS A 160 12.34 11.16 -3.33
N PHE A 161 11.06 11.53 -3.35
CA PHE A 161 9.98 10.59 -3.55
C PHE A 161 9.82 10.27 -5.02
N TYR A 162 9.55 9.01 -5.34
CA TYR A 162 9.12 8.55 -6.64
C TYR A 162 7.79 7.80 -6.48
N ALA A 163 6.79 8.20 -7.25
CA ALA A 163 5.44 7.65 -7.21
C ALA A 163 5.09 7.01 -8.56
N ALA A 164 4.79 5.71 -8.56
CA ALA A 164 4.22 5.00 -9.68
C ALA A 164 2.74 5.36 -9.82
N THR A 165 2.34 5.90 -10.95
CA THR A 165 0.97 6.39 -11.16
C THR A 165 0.33 5.83 -12.44
N SER A 166 -0.97 6.07 -12.60
CA SER A 166 -1.69 5.73 -13.84
C SER A 166 -1.22 6.53 -15.07
N GLU A 167 -0.44 7.61 -14.89
CA GLU A 167 0.02 8.51 -15.96
C GLU A 167 1.54 8.71 -16.00
N GLY A 168 2.31 7.75 -15.51
CA GLY A 168 3.77 7.82 -15.46
C GLY A 168 4.33 7.72 -14.05
N VAL A 169 5.64 7.89 -13.93
CA VAL A 169 6.31 8.07 -12.64
C VAL A 169 6.39 9.56 -12.35
N TYR A 170 5.99 9.94 -11.14
CA TYR A 170 6.11 11.31 -10.63
C TYR A 170 7.16 11.35 -9.53
N TYR A 171 7.86 12.48 -9.41
CA TYR A 171 8.84 12.68 -8.34
C TYR A 171 8.71 14.07 -7.71
N ALA A 172 9.16 14.18 -6.46
CA ALA A 172 9.27 15.42 -5.72
C ALA A 172 10.46 15.33 -4.76
N ASP A 173 11.07 16.47 -4.42
CA ASP A 173 12.12 16.49 -3.42
C ASP A 173 11.57 16.14 -2.04
N TYR A 174 12.18 15.16 -1.36
CA TYR A 174 11.70 14.66 -0.06
C TYR A 174 11.68 15.75 1.02
N ASP A 175 12.69 16.62 1.06
CA ASP A 175 12.82 17.69 2.05
C ASP A 175 11.93 18.91 1.77
N ASN A 176 11.07 18.85 0.75
CA ASN A 176 10.16 19.94 0.43
C ASN A 176 9.05 20.04 1.48
N ASN A 177 8.94 21.22 2.11
CA ASN A 177 7.96 21.48 3.16
C ASN A 177 6.52 21.63 2.66
N ASN A 178 6.28 21.60 1.36
CA ASN A 178 4.96 21.84 0.76
C ASN A 178 4.58 20.78 -0.28
N LEU A 179 4.77 19.50 0.04
CA LEU A 179 4.40 18.38 -0.84
C LEU A 179 2.89 18.26 -1.11
N ALA A 180 2.05 18.99 -0.35
CA ALA A 180 0.62 19.10 -0.63
C ALA A 180 0.31 19.96 -1.88
N ASP A 181 1.24 20.81 -2.31
CA ASP A 181 1.11 21.57 -3.55
C ASP A 181 1.53 20.71 -4.75
N TYR A 182 0.60 20.48 -5.67
CA TYR A 182 0.85 19.69 -6.87
C TYR A 182 2.01 20.21 -7.73
N SER A 183 2.34 21.49 -7.66
CA SER A 183 3.42 22.10 -8.43
C SER A 183 4.81 21.62 -7.99
N GLN A 184 4.90 21.01 -6.83
CA GLN A 184 6.15 20.42 -6.32
C GLN A 184 6.41 19.02 -6.91
N TRP A 185 5.39 18.43 -7.53
CA TRP A 185 5.50 17.12 -8.18
C TRP A 185 5.69 17.28 -9.68
N SER A 186 6.67 16.58 -10.22
CA SER A 186 6.96 16.56 -11.65
C SER A 186 6.86 15.14 -12.19
N ARG A 187 6.26 14.99 -13.37
CA ARG A 187 6.31 13.72 -14.08
C ARG A 187 7.73 13.50 -14.63
N ASP A 188 8.26 12.31 -14.44
CA ASP A 188 9.57 11.94 -14.96
C ASP A 188 9.47 11.68 -16.48
N ASN A 189 9.89 12.67 -17.26
CA ASN A 189 9.89 12.58 -18.72
C ASN A 189 11.15 11.87 -19.27
N SER A 190 12.09 11.46 -18.43
CA SER A 190 13.24 10.64 -18.80
C SER A 190 12.90 9.15 -18.92
N MET A 191 11.74 8.74 -18.38
CA MET A 191 11.21 7.40 -18.55
C MET A 191 11.05 7.05 -20.04
N ILE A 192 11.34 5.80 -20.41
CA ILE A 192 11.18 5.30 -21.79
C ILE A 192 9.73 5.44 -22.26
N HIS A 193 8.77 5.26 -21.35
CA HIS A 193 7.34 5.47 -21.58
C HIS A 193 6.76 6.41 -20.52
N PRO A 194 6.91 7.74 -20.67
CA PRO A 194 6.68 8.67 -19.56
C PRO A 194 5.22 8.90 -19.18
N SER A 195 4.24 8.38 -19.93
CA SER A 195 2.81 8.67 -19.71
C SER A 195 1.92 7.42 -19.66
N ILE A 196 2.52 6.26 -19.37
CA ILE A 196 1.77 5.01 -19.19
C ILE A 196 1.57 4.68 -17.70
N ASN A 197 0.74 3.68 -17.41
CA ASN A 197 0.53 3.21 -16.05
C ASN A 197 1.75 2.40 -15.56
N TYR A 198 2.33 2.85 -14.46
CA TYR A 198 3.30 2.08 -13.67
C TYR A 198 2.60 1.51 -12.44
N SER A 199 2.75 0.21 -12.21
CA SER A 199 2.06 -0.52 -11.13
C SER A 199 2.84 -0.49 -9.82
N GLU A 200 4.17 -0.49 -9.88
CA GLU A 200 5.04 -0.59 -8.71
C GLU A 200 6.31 0.23 -8.92
N ILE A 201 6.88 0.72 -7.83
CA ILE A 201 8.17 1.39 -7.78
C ILE A 201 8.87 1.04 -6.47
N GLU A 202 10.06 0.41 -6.55
CA GLU A 202 10.69 -0.20 -5.37
C GLU A 202 12.21 -0.08 -5.47
N ILE A 203 12.90 -0.15 -4.33
CA ILE A 203 14.35 -0.21 -4.26
C ILE A 203 14.79 -1.67 -4.14
N PHE A 204 15.61 -2.11 -5.08
CA PHE A 204 16.20 -3.44 -5.05
C PHE A 204 17.72 -3.34 -5.27
N ASN A 205 18.49 -3.91 -4.35
CA ASN A 205 19.98 -3.86 -4.35
C ASN A 205 20.57 -2.44 -4.47
N GLY A 206 19.85 -1.41 -3.97
CA GLY A 206 20.29 -0.02 -4.04
C GLY A 206 19.94 0.68 -5.35
N GLU A 207 19.29 0.01 -6.27
CA GLU A 207 18.78 0.58 -7.53
C GLU A 207 17.27 0.81 -7.43
N LEU A 208 16.78 1.89 -8.05
CA LEU A 208 15.34 2.16 -8.15
C LEU A 208 14.78 1.42 -9.37
N LEU A 209 13.75 0.61 -9.13
CA LEU A 209 13.05 -0.15 -10.17
C LEU A 209 11.62 0.32 -10.31
N ALA A 210 11.10 0.34 -11.54
CA ALA A 210 9.72 0.63 -11.83
C ALA A 210 9.12 -0.45 -12.73
N ASN A 211 7.95 -0.97 -12.37
CA ASN A 211 7.22 -1.97 -13.15
C ASN A 211 6.09 -1.34 -13.94
N TYR A 212 6.10 -1.60 -15.24
CA TYR A 212 4.97 -1.35 -16.14
C TYR A 212 4.19 -2.64 -16.35
N SER A 213 2.89 -2.59 -16.13
CA SER A 213 2.00 -3.72 -16.37
C SER A 213 0.76 -3.30 -17.17
N GLU A 214 0.50 -3.98 -18.27
CA GLU A 214 -0.74 -3.83 -19.07
C GLU A 214 -1.91 -4.66 -18.53
N ASN A 215 -1.79 -5.29 -17.37
CA ASN A 215 -2.76 -6.27 -16.84
C ASN A 215 -2.99 -7.48 -17.77
N LYS A 216 -2.04 -7.80 -18.64
CA LYS A 216 -2.02 -8.99 -19.49
C LYS A 216 -0.87 -9.90 -19.08
N TYR A 217 -1.10 -11.20 -19.09
CA TYR A 217 -0.06 -12.17 -18.78
C TYR A 217 1.16 -12.00 -19.69
N GLY A 218 2.35 -11.86 -19.10
CA GLY A 218 3.62 -11.77 -19.83
C GLY A 218 3.92 -10.41 -20.46
N THR A 219 3.21 -9.34 -20.10
CA THR A 219 3.46 -7.98 -20.60
C THR A 219 4.16 -7.07 -19.59
N ASP A 220 4.48 -7.57 -18.39
CA ASP A 220 5.21 -6.80 -17.40
C ASP A 220 6.61 -6.45 -17.90
N THR A 221 6.98 -5.19 -17.76
CA THR A 221 8.29 -4.68 -18.14
C THR A 221 8.90 -3.95 -16.96
N LEU A 222 10.07 -4.38 -16.55
CA LEU A 222 10.81 -3.79 -15.45
C LEU A 222 11.86 -2.83 -16.00
N PHE A 223 11.88 -1.64 -15.42
CA PHE A 223 12.89 -0.60 -15.68
C PHE A 223 13.75 -0.40 -14.45
N VAL A 224 15.01 -0.05 -14.67
CA VAL A 224 15.97 0.30 -13.63
C VAL A 224 16.50 1.71 -13.88
N TYR A 225 16.62 2.49 -12.80
CA TYR A 225 17.20 3.83 -12.81
C TYR A 225 18.65 3.75 -12.33
N ASP A 226 19.58 4.20 -13.16
CA ASP A 226 21.02 4.18 -12.89
C ASP A 226 21.56 5.48 -12.21
N GLY A 227 20.66 6.39 -11.82
CA GLY A 227 20.97 7.71 -11.27
C GLY A 227 20.90 8.84 -12.29
N GLU A 228 20.88 8.55 -13.59
CA GLU A 228 20.81 9.53 -14.69
C GLU A 228 19.64 9.23 -15.64
N SER A 229 19.39 7.95 -15.92
CA SER A 229 18.41 7.52 -16.92
C SER A 229 17.73 6.20 -16.54
N TRP A 230 16.54 5.96 -17.13
CA TRP A 230 15.84 4.71 -17.02
C TRP A 230 16.19 3.76 -18.16
N ASN A 231 16.55 2.54 -17.80
CA ASN A 231 16.92 1.48 -18.74
C ASN A 231 16.03 0.25 -18.55
N TYR A 232 15.93 -0.60 -19.56
CA TYR A 232 15.29 -1.90 -19.37
C TYR A 232 16.11 -2.76 -18.40
N PHE A 233 15.45 -3.33 -17.41
CA PHE A 233 16.07 -4.30 -16.53
C PHE A 233 16.40 -5.57 -17.30
N ASN A 234 17.68 -5.85 -17.52
CA ASN A 234 18.13 -6.95 -18.36
C ASN A 234 18.59 -8.15 -17.51
N LYS A 235 17.88 -9.28 -17.62
CA LYS A 235 18.19 -10.53 -16.90
C LYS A 235 19.64 -11.03 -17.11
N SER A 236 20.29 -10.67 -18.19
CA SER A 236 21.64 -11.12 -18.54
C SER A 236 22.75 -10.49 -17.70
N SER A 237 22.47 -9.42 -16.96
CA SER A 237 23.45 -8.75 -16.10
C SER A 237 23.40 -9.21 -14.63
N HIS A 238 22.47 -10.11 -14.28
CA HIS A 238 22.22 -10.53 -12.89
C HIS A 238 22.23 -12.07 -12.71
N SER A 239 22.90 -12.81 -13.61
CA SER A 239 23.10 -14.25 -13.50
C SER A 239 24.44 -14.62 -12.84
#